data_e7286ac58e880a2fab70083d9db55ffb
#
_entry.id   e7286ac58e880a2fab70083d9db55ffb
#
_cell.length_a   1.000
_cell.length_b   1.000
_cell.length_c   1.000
_cell.angle_alpha   90.00
_cell.angle_beta   90.00
_cell.angle_gamma   90.00
#
_symmetry.space_group_name_H-M   'P 1'
#
loop_
_entity.id
_entity.type
_entity.pdbx_description
1 polymer ?
#
loop_
_entity_poly.entity_id
_entity_poly.type
_entity_poly.pdbx_seq_one_letter_code
_entity_poly.pdbx_strand_id
1 'polypeptide(L)'
;MCLTAPVVQAQQHSFFTHYSTEDGLSQNTVMSMLQDHKDNLWFATWDGINRFDGYNFKTYKARQGNYISLTNNRADRMYEDRYGFLWLLTYDNRVHRFDPKTETFEQVPAAGEEGSTYNIHAIQVLPDGTVWLLTEHDGAIRVVTLPQKNYTTKSDIYSTKSGLFPADHFYQVYQDKAGNH
;
A
#
# COMPACT_ATOMS: atom_id res chain seq x y z
N MET A 1 54.65 -29.95 13.83
CA MET A 1 54.35 -29.59 12.44
C MET A 1 52.87 -29.09 12.44
N CYS A 2 52.64 -27.78 12.50
CA CYS A 2 51.31 -27.20 12.54
C CYS A 2 50.84 -26.98 11.09
N LEU A 3 49.79 -27.68 10.68
CA LEU A 3 49.12 -27.46 9.41
C LEU A 3 48.13 -26.27 9.56
N THR A 4 48.47 -25.12 9.01
CA THR A 4 47.54 -24.00 8.86
C THR A 4 46.69 -24.24 7.63
N ALA A 5 45.38 -24.48 7.85
CA ALA A 5 44.41 -24.55 6.76
C ALA A 5 44.19 -23.12 6.20
N PRO A 6 44.19 -22.94 4.86
CA PRO A 6 43.86 -21.64 4.28
C PRO A 6 42.39 -21.28 4.53
N VAL A 7 42.15 -20.10 5.09
CA VAL A 7 40.82 -19.49 5.18
C VAL A 7 40.44 -19.03 3.78
N VAL A 8 39.54 -19.74 3.12
CA VAL A 8 38.92 -19.29 1.87
C VAL A 8 37.90 -18.23 2.21
N GLN A 9 38.21 -16.96 2.00
CA GLN A 9 37.23 -15.87 2.05
C GLN A 9 36.40 -15.91 0.76
N ALA A 10 35.14 -16.34 0.87
CA ALA A 10 34.20 -16.19 -0.23
C ALA A 10 33.86 -14.71 -0.38
N GLN A 11 34.33 -14.06 -1.45
CA GLN A 11 33.84 -12.75 -1.84
C GLN A 11 32.41 -12.90 -2.34
N GLN A 12 31.46 -12.34 -1.60
CA GLN A 12 30.10 -12.16 -2.11
C GLN A 12 30.13 -11.08 -3.19
N HIS A 13 30.02 -11.49 -4.45
CA HIS A 13 29.76 -10.57 -5.55
C HIS A 13 28.28 -10.22 -5.55
N SER A 14 27.95 -8.98 -5.18
CA SER A 14 26.61 -8.46 -5.34
C SER A 14 26.40 -8.08 -6.80
N PHE A 15 25.43 -8.69 -7.43
CA PHE A 15 24.98 -8.33 -8.78
C PHE A 15 23.79 -7.37 -8.67
N PHE A 16 23.88 -6.26 -9.38
CA PHE A 16 22.79 -5.30 -9.49
C PHE A 16 22.15 -5.45 -10.87
N THR A 17 20.82 -5.57 -10.91
CA THR A 17 20.04 -5.49 -12.14
C THR A 17 19.29 -4.18 -12.14
N HIS A 18 19.45 -3.40 -13.19
CA HIS A 18 18.74 -2.16 -13.39
C HIS A 18 17.54 -2.40 -14.29
N TYR A 19 16.37 -1.90 -13.88
CA TYR A 19 15.13 -1.93 -14.65
C TYR A 19 14.67 -0.52 -14.96
N SER A 20 14.21 -0.30 -16.18
CA SER A 20 13.78 0.98 -16.70
C SER A 20 12.51 0.84 -17.54
N THR A 21 12.09 1.93 -18.16
CA THR A 21 10.98 1.91 -19.14
C THR A 21 11.29 1.07 -20.38
N GLU A 22 12.57 0.85 -20.71
CA GLU A 22 12.99 -0.03 -21.80
C GLU A 22 12.72 -1.51 -21.47
N ASP A 23 12.68 -1.86 -20.17
CA ASP A 23 12.41 -3.20 -19.70
C ASP A 23 10.91 -3.44 -19.43
N GLY A 24 10.08 -2.42 -19.61
CA GLY A 24 8.61 -2.50 -19.45
C GLY A 24 8.05 -1.82 -18.22
N LEU A 25 8.88 -1.14 -17.39
CA LEU A 25 8.39 -0.28 -16.33
C LEU A 25 7.62 0.90 -16.94
N SER A 26 6.49 1.26 -16.36
CA SER A 26 5.63 2.31 -16.94
C SER A 26 6.25 3.71 -16.87
N GLN A 27 7.10 3.96 -15.88
CA GLN A 27 7.82 5.23 -15.71
C GLN A 27 8.98 5.05 -14.72
N ASN A 28 10.11 5.74 -14.95
CA ASN A 28 11.35 5.55 -14.17
C ASN A 28 11.31 6.14 -12.75
N THR A 29 10.35 7.04 -12.45
CA THR A 29 10.19 7.57 -11.09
C THR A 29 9.34 6.62 -10.26
N VAL A 30 9.99 5.84 -9.42
CA VAL A 30 9.35 4.91 -8.50
C VAL A 30 9.14 5.59 -7.15
N MET A 31 7.90 5.65 -6.68
CA MET A 31 7.49 6.29 -5.43
C MET A 31 7.43 5.30 -4.26
N SER A 32 7.06 4.06 -4.54
CA SER A 32 6.93 3.00 -3.54
C SER A 32 7.20 1.64 -4.17
N MET A 33 7.78 0.74 -3.40
CA MET A 33 8.01 -0.65 -3.78
C MET A 33 7.48 -1.57 -2.70
N LEU A 34 6.99 -2.74 -3.13
CA LEU A 34 6.45 -3.77 -2.26
C LEU A 34 6.75 -5.14 -2.85
N GLN A 35 7.14 -6.11 -2.03
CA GLN A 35 7.12 -7.52 -2.37
C GLN A 35 5.87 -8.14 -1.76
N ASP A 36 5.01 -8.77 -2.59
CA ASP A 36 3.81 -9.42 -2.10
C ASP A 36 4.09 -10.84 -1.56
N HIS A 37 3.11 -11.44 -0.89
CA HIS A 37 3.23 -12.79 -0.32
C HIS A 37 3.41 -13.91 -1.38
N LYS A 38 3.37 -13.58 -2.68
CA LYS A 38 3.62 -14.48 -3.81
C LYS A 38 4.95 -14.19 -4.50
N ASP A 39 5.81 -13.40 -3.85
CA ASP A 39 7.12 -12.99 -4.34
C ASP A 39 7.10 -12.10 -5.61
N ASN A 40 5.94 -11.54 -6.01
CA ASN A 40 5.94 -10.51 -7.04
C ASN A 40 6.44 -9.20 -6.45
N LEU A 41 7.21 -8.45 -7.24
CA LEU A 41 7.58 -7.08 -6.91
C LEU A 41 6.58 -6.10 -7.53
N TRP A 42 6.14 -5.15 -6.72
CA TRP A 42 5.23 -4.11 -7.14
C TRP A 42 5.91 -2.75 -7.07
N PHE A 43 5.69 -1.95 -8.08
CA PHE A 43 6.27 -0.61 -8.22
C PHE A 43 5.17 0.41 -8.47
N ALA A 44 4.96 1.32 -7.54
CA ALA A 44 4.14 2.51 -7.76
C ALA A 44 4.99 3.59 -8.43
N THR A 45 4.53 4.09 -9.56
CA THR A 45 5.23 5.10 -10.33
C THR A 45 4.36 6.33 -10.56
N TRP A 46 4.89 7.33 -11.23
CA TRP A 46 4.09 8.47 -11.67
C TRP A 46 3.09 8.16 -12.78
N ASP A 47 3.22 6.99 -13.44
CA ASP A 47 2.34 6.63 -14.57
C ASP A 47 1.85 5.18 -14.49
N GLY A 48 1.39 4.77 -13.34
CA GLY A 48 0.77 3.48 -13.10
C GLY A 48 1.44 2.64 -12.03
N ILE A 49 0.80 1.52 -11.73
CA ILE A 49 1.29 0.46 -10.85
C ILE A 49 1.82 -0.66 -11.72
N ASN A 50 2.99 -1.16 -11.41
CA ASN A 50 3.64 -2.22 -12.16
C ASN A 50 3.83 -3.43 -11.25
N ARG A 51 3.45 -4.61 -11.73
CA ARG A 51 3.80 -5.90 -11.15
C ARG A 51 4.92 -6.54 -11.96
N PHE A 52 5.96 -6.99 -11.29
CA PHE A 52 7.05 -7.76 -11.86
C PHE A 52 7.06 -9.17 -11.27
N ASP A 53 6.98 -10.17 -12.11
CA ASP A 53 6.91 -11.59 -11.71
C ASP A 53 8.27 -12.30 -11.77
N GLY A 54 9.35 -11.53 -11.91
CA GLY A 54 10.71 -12.03 -12.11
C GLY A 54 11.15 -12.04 -13.59
N TYR A 55 10.20 -11.90 -14.51
CA TYR A 55 10.45 -11.95 -15.96
C TYR A 55 9.84 -10.76 -16.71
N ASN A 56 8.59 -10.40 -16.40
CA ASN A 56 7.84 -9.42 -17.15
C ASN A 56 7.20 -8.37 -16.23
N PHE A 57 7.09 -7.15 -16.75
CA PHE A 57 6.27 -6.11 -16.14
C PHE A 57 4.83 -6.16 -16.67
N LYS A 58 3.87 -6.09 -15.76
CA LYS A 58 2.46 -5.85 -16.09
C LYS A 58 2.02 -4.53 -15.46
N THR A 59 1.54 -3.61 -16.28
CA THR A 59 1.16 -2.26 -15.85
C THR A 59 -0.35 -2.13 -15.68
N TYR A 60 -0.75 -1.46 -14.61
CA TYR A 60 -2.13 -1.09 -14.28
C TYR A 60 -2.23 0.44 -14.23
N LYS A 61 -3.16 1.00 -15.01
CA LYS A 61 -3.38 2.45 -15.11
C LYS A 61 -4.83 2.83 -14.88
N ALA A 62 -5.05 4.10 -14.54
CA ALA A 62 -6.38 4.70 -14.50
C ALA A 62 -7.03 4.64 -15.90
N ARG A 63 -8.32 4.32 -15.93
CA ARG A 63 -9.12 4.30 -17.15
C ARG A 63 -10.35 5.16 -16.93
N GLN A 64 -10.46 6.20 -17.72
CA GLN A 64 -11.57 7.15 -17.66
C GLN A 64 -12.92 6.42 -17.84
N GLY A 65 -13.88 6.67 -16.94
CA GLY A 65 -15.20 6.02 -16.99
C GLY A 65 -15.24 4.58 -16.50
N ASN A 66 -14.13 4.03 -15.99
CA ASN A 66 -14.09 2.67 -15.44
C ASN A 66 -13.95 2.72 -13.93
N TYR A 67 -15.02 2.40 -13.20
CA TYR A 67 -15.09 2.41 -11.73
C TYR A 67 -14.25 1.31 -11.05
N ILE A 68 -13.74 0.35 -11.81
CA ILE A 68 -12.87 -0.73 -11.32
C ILE A 68 -11.38 -0.47 -11.64
N SER A 69 -11.01 0.75 -11.96
CA SER A 69 -9.65 1.19 -12.21
C SER A 69 -9.21 2.24 -11.19
N LEU A 70 -7.92 2.57 -11.21
CA LEU A 70 -7.39 3.71 -10.44
C LEU A 70 -8.06 5.03 -10.88
N THR A 71 -8.19 5.97 -9.95
CA THR A 71 -8.62 7.34 -10.25
C THR A 71 -7.48 8.19 -10.79
N ASN A 72 -6.25 7.86 -10.43
CA ASN A 72 -5.05 8.57 -10.84
C ASN A 72 -3.92 7.56 -11.12
N ASN A 73 -3.13 7.80 -12.17
CA ASN A 73 -1.99 6.95 -12.51
C ASN A 73 -0.87 7.02 -11.47
N ARG A 74 -0.69 8.18 -10.83
CA ARG A 74 0.33 8.34 -9.82
C ARG A 74 -0.15 7.79 -8.48
N ALA A 75 0.54 6.78 -7.98
CA ALA A 75 0.38 6.29 -6.61
C ALA A 75 1.65 6.57 -5.81
N ASP A 76 1.48 7.08 -4.60
CA ASP A 76 2.59 7.50 -3.75
C ASP A 76 2.97 6.44 -2.72
N ARG A 77 2.03 5.58 -2.31
CA ARG A 77 2.25 4.51 -1.32
C ARG A 77 1.50 3.24 -1.70
N MET A 78 2.10 2.10 -1.34
CA MET A 78 1.49 0.77 -1.45
C MET A 78 1.75 -0.04 -0.20
N TYR A 79 0.76 -0.85 0.18
CA TYR A 79 0.83 -1.79 1.29
C TYR A 79 0.06 -3.06 0.93
N GLU A 80 0.49 -4.21 1.44
CA GLU A 80 -0.27 -5.46 1.34
C GLU A 80 -0.94 -5.76 2.67
N ASP A 81 -2.22 -6.13 2.65
CA ASP A 81 -2.89 -6.61 3.83
C ASP A 81 -2.73 -8.14 3.99
N ARG A 82 -3.10 -8.66 5.16
CA ARG A 82 -2.97 -10.10 5.48
C ARG A 82 -3.77 -11.03 4.56
N TYR A 83 -4.67 -10.50 3.75
CA TYR A 83 -5.47 -11.26 2.78
C TYR A 83 -4.89 -11.20 1.37
N GLY A 84 -3.79 -10.45 1.18
CA GLY A 84 -3.11 -10.29 -0.09
C GLY A 84 -3.74 -9.24 -1.00
N PHE A 85 -4.55 -8.33 -0.47
CA PHE A 85 -4.99 -7.15 -1.22
C PHE A 85 -3.97 -6.03 -1.08
N LEU A 86 -3.77 -5.28 -2.16
CA LEU A 86 -2.90 -4.11 -2.12
C LEU A 86 -3.71 -2.85 -1.84
N TRP A 87 -3.25 -2.09 -0.88
CA TRP A 87 -3.78 -0.78 -0.51
C TRP A 87 -2.90 0.31 -1.11
N LEU A 88 -3.51 1.25 -1.79
CA LEU A 88 -2.84 2.27 -2.58
C LEU A 88 -3.33 3.65 -2.18
N LEU A 89 -2.41 4.55 -1.95
CA LEU A 89 -2.69 5.98 -1.82
C LEU A 89 -2.25 6.67 -3.10
N THR A 90 -3.20 7.24 -3.84
CA THR A 90 -2.94 8.00 -5.06
C THR A 90 -2.67 9.46 -4.77
N TYR A 91 -2.04 10.17 -5.70
CA TYR A 91 -1.64 11.58 -5.57
C TYR A 91 -2.82 12.52 -5.28
N ASP A 92 -4.02 12.17 -5.69
CA ASP A 92 -5.26 12.89 -5.39
C ASP A 92 -5.86 12.53 -4.02
N ASN A 93 -5.03 11.96 -3.11
CA ASN A 93 -5.37 11.56 -1.75
C ASN A 93 -6.54 10.58 -1.65
N ARG A 94 -6.72 9.76 -2.68
CA ARG A 94 -7.72 8.69 -2.70
C ARG A 94 -7.09 7.36 -2.36
N VAL A 95 -7.87 6.54 -1.65
CA VAL A 95 -7.45 5.19 -1.28
C VAL A 95 -8.13 4.19 -2.19
N HIS A 96 -7.34 3.29 -2.73
CA HIS A 96 -7.81 2.17 -3.55
C HIS A 96 -7.36 0.86 -2.91
N ARG A 97 -8.19 -0.15 -3.05
CA ARG A 97 -7.87 -1.53 -2.76
C ARG A 97 -7.84 -2.31 -4.06
N PHE A 98 -6.75 -3.00 -4.32
CA PHE A 98 -6.56 -3.82 -5.50
C PHE A 98 -6.65 -5.29 -5.12
N ASP A 99 -7.44 -6.06 -5.87
CA ASP A 99 -7.50 -7.51 -5.77
C ASP A 99 -6.59 -8.13 -6.85
N PRO A 100 -5.45 -8.73 -6.48
CA PRO A 100 -4.54 -9.35 -7.47
C PRO A 100 -5.12 -10.58 -8.18
N LYS A 101 -6.21 -11.18 -7.68
CA LYS A 101 -6.86 -12.33 -8.30
C LYS A 101 -7.77 -11.92 -9.45
N THR A 102 -8.55 -10.86 -9.23
CA THR A 102 -9.49 -10.34 -10.24
C THR A 102 -8.90 -9.19 -11.05
N GLU A 103 -7.75 -8.67 -10.60
CA GLU A 103 -7.05 -7.52 -11.17
C GLU A 103 -7.94 -6.26 -11.25
N THR A 104 -8.76 -6.08 -10.24
CA THR A 104 -9.69 -4.96 -10.14
C THR A 104 -9.32 -4.05 -8.98
N PHE A 105 -9.50 -2.75 -9.20
CA PHE A 105 -9.39 -1.75 -8.15
C PHE A 105 -10.78 -1.41 -7.62
N GLU A 106 -10.85 -1.13 -6.35
CA GLU A 106 -12.01 -0.57 -5.70
C GLU A 106 -11.59 0.68 -4.95
N GLN A 107 -12.26 1.79 -5.20
CA GLN A 107 -12.04 2.98 -4.41
C GLN A 107 -12.66 2.77 -3.03
N VAL A 108 -11.85 2.89 -1.99
CA VAL A 108 -12.32 2.82 -0.60
C VAL A 108 -13.00 4.13 -0.26
N PRO A 109 -14.31 4.12 0.08
CA PRO A 109 -14.98 5.35 0.45
C PRO A 109 -14.39 5.87 1.76
N ALA A 110 -13.65 6.95 1.68
CA ALA A 110 -13.28 7.75 2.83
C ALA A 110 -14.32 8.87 2.97
N ALA A 111 -15.59 8.49 3.11
CA ALA A 111 -16.69 9.42 3.19
C ALA A 111 -16.88 9.89 4.63
N GLY A 112 -16.81 11.21 4.83
CA GLY A 112 -17.22 11.86 6.05
C GLY A 112 -18.75 11.96 6.18
N GLU A 113 -19.22 12.50 7.29
CA GLU A 113 -20.60 12.89 7.42
C GLU A 113 -20.97 13.90 6.31
N GLU A 114 -22.20 13.80 5.78
CA GLU A 114 -22.74 14.68 4.73
C GLU A 114 -22.02 14.66 3.38
N GLY A 115 -21.31 13.55 3.03
CA GLY A 115 -20.68 13.40 1.71
C GLY A 115 -19.36 14.15 1.53
N SER A 116 -18.79 14.67 2.60
CA SER A 116 -17.42 15.20 2.58
C SER A 116 -16.41 14.08 2.36
N THR A 117 -15.36 14.36 1.59
CA THR A 117 -14.26 13.41 1.37
C THR A 117 -13.10 13.78 2.30
N TYR A 118 -12.64 12.82 3.11
CA TYR A 118 -11.47 13.01 3.94
C TYR A 118 -10.19 13.13 3.10
N ASN A 119 -9.32 14.04 3.49
CA ASN A 119 -7.98 14.15 2.90
C ASN A 119 -7.04 13.15 3.57
N ILE A 120 -6.84 11.99 2.95
CA ILE A 120 -5.98 10.93 3.48
C ILE A 120 -4.53 11.24 3.10
N HIS A 121 -3.67 11.38 4.10
CA HIS A 121 -2.24 11.61 3.87
C HIS A 121 -1.37 10.36 4.10
N ALA A 122 -1.89 9.35 4.81
CA ALA A 122 -1.16 8.10 5.03
C ALA A 122 -2.10 6.90 5.19
N ILE A 123 -1.59 5.74 4.82
CA ILE A 123 -2.19 4.42 5.08
C ILE A 123 -1.22 3.65 5.96
N GLN A 124 -1.72 2.95 6.96
CA GLN A 124 -0.96 1.99 7.74
C GLN A 124 -1.70 0.66 7.80
N VAL A 125 -0.99 -0.41 7.48
CA VAL A 125 -1.49 -1.78 7.64
C VAL A 125 -0.77 -2.39 8.85
N LEU A 126 -1.53 -2.80 9.84
CA LEU A 126 -0.99 -3.37 11.06
C LEU A 126 -0.89 -4.90 10.98
N PRO A 127 -0.06 -5.54 11.84
CA PRO A 127 0.14 -6.99 11.83
C PRO A 127 -1.14 -7.82 12.02
N ASP A 128 -2.14 -7.29 12.72
CA ASP A 128 -3.45 -7.93 12.88
C ASP A 128 -4.34 -7.85 11.62
N GLY A 129 -3.87 -7.14 10.59
CA GLY A 129 -4.56 -6.90 9.33
C GLY A 129 -5.53 -5.72 9.36
N THR A 130 -5.57 -4.96 10.45
CA THR A 130 -6.32 -3.71 10.51
C THR A 130 -5.64 -2.67 9.62
N VAL A 131 -6.42 -1.93 8.85
CA VAL A 131 -5.94 -0.83 8.02
C VAL A 131 -6.40 0.49 8.64
N TRP A 132 -5.46 1.42 8.80
CA TRP A 132 -5.72 2.76 9.28
C TRP A 132 -5.49 3.77 8.16
N LEU A 133 -6.46 4.65 7.97
CA LEU A 133 -6.36 5.79 7.06
C LEU A 133 -6.20 7.03 7.93
N LEU A 134 -5.06 7.68 7.82
CA LEU A 134 -4.76 8.88 8.60
C LEU A 134 -5.13 10.11 7.78
N THR A 135 -5.96 10.97 8.36
CA THR A 135 -6.42 12.20 7.72
C THR A 135 -5.58 13.39 8.16
N GLU A 136 -5.59 14.43 7.37
CA GLU A 136 -4.81 15.64 7.67
C GLU A 136 -5.38 16.43 8.86
N HIS A 137 -6.72 16.48 9.00
CA HIS A 137 -7.40 17.29 10.00
C HIS A 137 -8.66 16.66 10.63
N ASP A 138 -9.02 15.44 10.24
CA ASP A 138 -10.29 14.83 10.63
C ASP A 138 -10.11 13.54 11.46
N GLY A 139 -8.89 13.30 11.95
CA GLY A 139 -8.58 12.14 12.78
C GLY A 139 -8.06 10.95 12.02
N ALA A 140 -8.36 9.74 12.52
CA ALA A 140 -7.96 8.48 11.93
C ALA A 140 -9.19 7.59 11.69
N ILE A 141 -9.20 6.90 10.57
CA ILE A 141 -10.27 5.99 10.17
C ILE A 141 -9.74 4.57 10.26
N ARG A 142 -10.35 3.77 11.11
CA ARG A 142 -10.06 2.35 11.21
C ARG A 142 -10.91 1.56 10.23
N VAL A 143 -10.27 0.81 9.35
CA VAL A 143 -10.94 -0.04 8.38
C VAL A 143 -10.72 -1.51 8.76
N VAL A 144 -11.80 -2.23 9.00
CA VAL A 144 -11.75 -3.67 9.23
C VAL A 144 -11.90 -4.38 7.88
N THR A 145 -10.83 -5.02 7.43
CA THR A 145 -10.82 -5.75 6.17
C THR A 145 -11.39 -7.15 6.35
N LEU A 146 -12.18 -7.59 5.38
CA LEU A 146 -12.72 -8.95 5.32
C LEU A 146 -12.16 -9.68 4.09
N PRO A 147 -12.00 -11.01 4.15
CA PRO A 147 -11.44 -11.78 3.03
C PRO A 147 -12.37 -11.87 1.81
N GLN A 148 -13.62 -11.47 1.94
CA GLN A 148 -14.63 -11.57 0.90
C GLN A 148 -14.77 -10.29 0.09
N LYS A 149 -15.18 -10.42 -1.17
CA LYS A 149 -15.30 -9.33 -2.15
C LYS A 149 -16.34 -8.25 -1.78
N ASN A 150 -17.28 -8.58 -0.89
CA ASN A 150 -18.31 -7.67 -0.38
C ASN A 150 -17.99 -7.31 1.07
N TYR A 151 -16.96 -6.53 1.29
CA TYR A 151 -16.69 -5.98 2.61
C TYR A 151 -17.48 -4.69 2.80
N THR A 152 -18.25 -4.65 3.84
CA THR A 152 -18.63 -3.39 4.47
C THR A 152 -17.42 -2.96 5.28
N THR A 153 -16.73 -1.94 4.82
CA THR A 153 -15.81 -1.22 5.68
C THR A 153 -16.62 -0.69 6.86
N LYS A 154 -16.63 -1.40 7.99
CA LYS A 154 -16.96 -0.74 9.25
C LYS A 154 -15.80 0.21 9.51
N SER A 155 -15.97 1.45 9.18
CA SER A 155 -15.02 2.49 9.50
C SER A 155 -15.42 3.10 10.83
N ASP A 156 -14.59 2.88 11.84
CA ASP A 156 -14.67 3.65 13.07
C ASP A 156 -13.80 4.90 12.90
N ILE A 157 -14.37 6.07 13.18
CA ILE A 157 -13.65 7.35 13.08
C ILE A 157 -13.20 7.76 14.48
N TYR A 158 -11.91 8.00 14.60
CA TYR A 158 -11.27 8.45 15.84
C TYR A 158 -10.81 9.89 15.67
N SER A 159 -11.48 10.81 16.35
CA SER A 159 -11.23 12.26 16.23
C SER A 159 -11.47 12.95 17.57
N THR A 160 -11.17 14.23 17.65
CA THR A 160 -11.53 15.08 18.81
C THR A 160 -13.03 15.11 19.05
N LYS A 161 -13.85 15.04 17.99
CA LYS A 161 -15.31 14.97 18.08
C LYS A 161 -15.82 13.71 18.77
N SER A 162 -15.05 12.61 18.69
CA SER A 162 -15.36 11.37 19.41
C SER A 162 -15.03 11.45 20.90
N GLY A 163 -14.32 12.52 21.34
CA GLY A 163 -13.91 12.72 22.73
C GLY A 163 -12.79 11.78 23.20
N LEU A 164 -12.25 10.95 22.31
CA LEU A 164 -11.23 9.94 22.64
C LEU A 164 -9.81 10.48 22.49
N PHE A 165 -9.61 11.51 21.66
CA PHE A 165 -8.28 12.03 21.34
C PHE A 165 -8.22 13.56 21.50
N PRO A 166 -7.06 14.08 21.92
CA PRO A 166 -6.86 15.52 22.10
C PRO A 166 -6.56 16.29 20.80
N ALA A 167 -6.32 15.58 19.68
CA ALA A 167 -5.97 16.15 18.39
C ALA A 167 -6.55 15.32 17.24
N ASP A 168 -6.73 15.94 16.08
CA ASP A 168 -7.27 15.31 14.86
C ASP A 168 -6.18 15.00 13.83
N HIS A 169 -4.93 15.31 14.11
CA HIS A 169 -3.80 15.03 13.25
C HIS A 169 -2.96 13.88 13.81
N PHE A 170 -2.93 12.78 13.07
CA PHE A 170 -2.20 11.56 13.44
C PHE A 170 -1.10 11.30 12.42
N TYR A 171 0.12 11.04 12.89
CA TYR A 171 1.25 10.66 12.05
C TYR A 171 1.42 9.16 11.93
N GLN A 172 1.03 8.44 12.99
CA GLN A 172 1.25 7.00 13.07
C GLN A 172 0.29 6.36 14.07
N VAL A 173 -0.11 5.13 13.77
CA VAL A 173 -0.78 4.22 14.70
C VAL A 173 0.19 3.07 15.00
N TYR A 174 0.26 2.68 16.25
CA TYR A 174 1.10 1.58 16.71
C TYR A 174 0.26 0.52 17.38
N GLN A 175 0.54 -0.75 17.08
CA GLN A 175 -0.05 -1.88 17.78
C GLN A 175 0.96 -2.45 18.77
N ASP A 176 0.58 -2.53 20.04
CA ASP A 176 1.41 -3.15 21.06
C ASP A 176 1.38 -4.68 20.98
N LYS A 177 2.20 -5.35 21.81
CA LYS A 177 2.26 -6.82 21.85
C LYS A 177 0.97 -7.47 22.40
N ALA A 178 0.12 -6.71 23.06
CA ALA A 178 -1.18 -7.16 23.56
C ALA A 178 -2.31 -6.95 22.55
N GLY A 179 -2.01 -6.32 21.40
CA GLY A 179 -2.97 -6.04 20.34
C GLY A 179 -3.75 -4.73 20.52
N ASN A 180 -3.34 -3.85 21.44
CA ASN A 180 -3.96 -2.53 21.59
C ASN A 180 -3.39 -1.55 20.56
N HIS A 181 -4.22 -0.63 20.10
CA HIS A 181 -3.86 0.42 19.14
C HIS A 181 -3.81 1.78 19.81
#